data_1664d9c5a2719689e76e4d24e171211f
#
_entry.id   1664d9c5a2719689e76e4d24e171211f
#
_cell.length_a   1.000
_cell.length_b   1.000
_cell.length_c   1.000
_cell.angle_alpha   90.00
_cell.angle_beta   90.00
_cell.angle_gamma   90.00
#
_symmetry.space_group_name_H-M   'P 1'
#
loop_
_entity.id
_entity.type
_entity.pdbx_description
1 polymer ?
#
loop_
_entity_poly.entity_id
_entity_poly.type
_entity_poly.pdbx_seq_one_letter_code
_entity_poly.pdbx_strand_id
1 'polypeptide(L)'
;MKKVIFYLLENQKPASESGVLYHEKLACEKIAEIWQANKRILVACQDQQQAERIDEYLWQLDTDHFVPHNLAGEGMKGGSPVEICWPQKRSNGNRHVLINLQEQFPEFAAVYSDIVDFVPVDERLKELARTRYKLYKEVGFNLKTIPVTCE
;
A
#
# COMPACT_ATOMS: atom_id res chain seq x y z
N MET A 1 -16.34 9.68 7.11
CA MET A 1 -15.95 10.31 5.83
C MET A 1 -14.89 9.46 5.15
N LYS A 2 -15.07 9.18 3.87
CA LYS A 2 -14.11 8.36 3.11
C LYS A 2 -13.05 9.25 2.49
N LYS A 3 -11.78 8.87 2.65
CA LYS A 3 -10.67 9.67 2.12
C LYS A 3 -9.56 8.80 1.52
N VAL A 4 -8.90 9.36 0.51
CA VAL A 4 -7.70 8.76 -0.10
C VAL A 4 -6.58 9.79 -0.04
N ILE A 5 -5.42 9.35 0.42
CA ILE A 5 -4.22 10.19 0.38
C ILE A 5 -3.29 9.60 -0.68
N PHE A 6 -2.96 10.43 -1.68
CA PHE A 6 -1.98 10.08 -2.71
C PHE A 6 -0.64 10.70 -2.34
N TYR A 7 0.38 9.88 -2.24
CA TYR A 7 1.75 10.37 -2.08
C TYR A 7 2.37 10.52 -3.46
N LEU A 8 2.61 11.77 -3.84
CA LEU A 8 3.18 12.12 -5.15
C LEU A 8 4.71 12.15 -5.01
N LEU A 9 5.37 11.19 -5.67
CA LEU A 9 6.83 11.13 -5.65
C LEU A 9 7.38 12.11 -6.68
N GLU A 10 8.17 13.08 -6.21
CA GLU A 10 8.71 14.13 -7.07
C GLU A 10 10.02 13.72 -7.74
N ASN A 11 10.72 12.72 -7.18
CA ASN A 11 11.92 12.18 -7.77
C ASN A 11 12.00 10.68 -7.48
N GLN A 12 12.93 10.01 -8.14
CA GLN A 12 13.09 8.56 -7.99
C GLN A 12 14.57 8.24 -7.79
N LYS A 13 14.86 7.36 -6.83
CA LYS A 13 16.17 6.74 -6.68
C LYS A 13 16.16 5.35 -7.28
N PRO A 14 17.32 4.80 -7.65
CA PRO A 14 17.40 3.42 -8.11
C PRO A 14 16.82 2.47 -7.06
N ALA A 15 16.36 1.30 -7.52
CA ALA A 15 15.91 0.26 -6.62
C ALA A 15 17.03 -0.12 -5.67
N SER A 16 16.67 -0.48 -4.44
CA SER A 16 17.65 -0.94 -3.44
C SER A 16 18.23 -2.29 -3.86
N GLU A 17 19.27 -2.75 -3.15
CA GLU A 17 19.86 -4.06 -3.41
C GLU A 17 18.84 -5.20 -3.30
N SER A 18 17.82 -5.02 -2.48
CA SER A 18 16.72 -6.00 -2.34
C SER A 18 15.71 -5.95 -3.49
N GLY A 19 15.88 -5.01 -4.43
CA GLY A 19 14.95 -4.85 -5.56
C GLY A 19 13.69 -4.06 -5.23
N VAL A 20 13.58 -3.52 -4.03
CA VAL A 20 12.41 -2.75 -3.59
C VAL A 20 12.45 -1.36 -4.22
N LEU A 21 11.38 -1.00 -4.92
CA LEU A 21 11.24 0.31 -5.53
C LEU A 21 10.97 1.38 -4.46
N TYR A 22 11.28 2.63 -4.79
CA TYR A 22 11.15 3.70 -3.80
C TYR A 22 9.73 3.82 -3.26
N HIS A 23 8.71 3.75 -4.13
CA HIS A 23 7.33 3.85 -3.65
C HIS A 23 6.93 2.64 -2.80
N GLU A 24 7.52 1.47 -3.03
CA GLU A 24 7.31 0.29 -2.19
C GLU A 24 7.92 0.49 -0.80
N LYS A 25 9.11 1.08 -0.77
CA LYS A 25 9.77 1.42 0.50
C LYS A 25 8.94 2.43 1.29
N LEU A 26 8.45 3.45 0.62
CA LEU A 26 7.57 4.45 1.25
C LEU A 26 6.30 3.78 1.80
N ALA A 27 5.73 2.84 1.05
CA ALA A 27 4.57 2.09 1.51
C ALA A 27 4.87 1.36 2.81
N CYS A 28 6.03 0.71 2.93
CA CYS A 28 6.42 0.00 4.14
C CYS A 28 6.57 0.96 5.32
N GLU A 29 7.13 2.14 5.10
CA GLU A 29 7.23 3.16 6.14
C GLU A 29 5.85 3.61 6.62
N LYS A 30 4.91 3.80 5.70
CA LYS A 30 3.53 4.17 6.06
C LYS A 30 2.81 3.05 6.78
N ILE A 31 3.05 1.80 6.40
CA ILE A 31 2.51 0.63 7.10
C ILE A 31 2.93 0.67 8.57
N ALA A 32 4.21 0.90 8.83
CA ALA A 32 4.72 0.95 10.20
C ALA A 32 4.09 2.10 11.00
N GLU A 33 3.98 3.30 10.40
CA GLU A 33 3.36 4.45 11.06
C GLU A 33 1.89 4.18 11.41
N ILE A 34 1.14 3.62 10.49
CA ILE A 34 -0.30 3.34 10.67
C ILE A 34 -0.49 2.24 11.70
N TRP A 35 0.37 1.22 11.66
CA TRP A 35 0.34 0.16 12.67
C TRP A 35 0.57 0.72 14.07
N GLN A 36 1.52 1.64 14.22
CA GLN A 36 1.79 2.27 15.52
C GLN A 36 0.60 3.08 16.03
N ALA A 37 -0.30 3.49 15.13
CA ALA A 37 -1.54 4.17 15.49
C ALA A 37 -2.66 3.17 15.83
N ASN A 38 -2.33 1.88 15.99
CA ASN A 38 -3.24 0.78 16.37
C ASN A 38 -4.31 0.48 15.32
N LYS A 39 -4.00 0.69 14.04
CA LYS A 39 -4.94 0.39 12.96
C LYS A 39 -4.52 -0.86 12.21
N ARG A 40 -5.51 -1.62 11.77
CA ARG A 40 -5.28 -2.81 10.96
C ARG A 40 -5.23 -2.41 9.49
N ILE A 41 -4.33 -3.04 8.74
CA ILE A 41 -4.01 -2.64 7.38
C ILE A 41 -4.13 -3.82 6.41
N LEU A 42 -4.74 -3.57 5.25
CA LEU A 42 -4.64 -4.46 4.11
C LEU A 42 -3.73 -3.79 3.09
N VAL A 43 -2.69 -4.51 2.64
CA VAL A 43 -1.80 -4.05 1.58
C VAL A 43 -2.16 -4.82 0.31
N ALA A 44 -2.63 -4.10 -0.70
CA ALA A 44 -3.02 -4.71 -1.98
C ALA A 44 -1.90 -4.53 -2.98
N CYS A 45 -1.22 -5.62 -3.33
CA CYS A 45 -0.11 -5.63 -4.26
C CYS A 45 -0.56 -5.99 -5.67
N GLN A 46 0.26 -5.62 -6.66
CA GLN A 46 0.00 -5.89 -8.06
C GLN A 46 0.10 -7.38 -8.38
N ASP A 47 1.07 -8.05 -7.78
CA ASP A 47 1.32 -9.47 -8.01
C ASP A 47 2.02 -10.08 -6.81
N GLN A 48 2.21 -11.40 -6.87
CA GLN A 48 2.86 -12.13 -5.78
C GLN A 48 4.29 -11.67 -5.56
N GLN A 49 5.02 -11.35 -6.62
CA GLN A 49 6.41 -10.91 -6.51
C GLN A 49 6.52 -9.61 -5.72
N GLN A 50 5.63 -8.66 -5.98
CA GLN A 50 5.59 -7.42 -5.21
C GLN A 50 5.23 -7.71 -3.75
N ALA A 51 4.26 -8.60 -3.52
CA ALA A 51 3.85 -8.97 -2.17
C ALA A 51 5.03 -9.55 -1.38
N GLU A 52 5.83 -10.41 -2.02
CA GLU A 52 6.99 -11.01 -1.37
C GLU A 52 8.07 -9.97 -1.07
N ARG A 53 8.28 -8.98 -1.96
CA ARG A 53 9.23 -7.90 -1.69
C ARG A 53 8.81 -7.06 -0.49
N ILE A 54 7.52 -6.75 -0.38
CA ILE A 54 6.97 -5.98 0.74
C ILE A 54 7.13 -6.78 2.03
N ASP A 55 6.76 -8.07 2.00
CA ASP A 55 6.88 -8.97 3.14
C ASP A 55 8.32 -9.00 3.66
N GLU A 56 9.27 -9.20 2.76
CA GLU A 56 10.67 -9.29 3.16
C GLU A 56 11.20 -7.96 3.69
N TYR A 57 10.82 -6.84 3.05
CA TYR A 57 11.25 -5.54 3.53
C TYR A 57 10.72 -5.25 4.94
N LEU A 58 9.47 -5.62 5.22
CA LEU A 58 8.90 -5.43 6.56
C LEU A 58 9.64 -6.26 7.61
N TRP A 59 10.13 -7.46 7.25
CA TRP A 59 10.96 -8.27 8.14
C TRP A 59 12.31 -7.64 8.43
N GLN A 60 12.81 -6.80 7.51
CA GLN A 60 14.12 -6.15 7.65
C GLN A 60 14.06 -4.83 8.40
N LEU A 61 12.87 -4.35 8.75
CA LEU A 61 12.74 -3.12 9.51
C LEU A 61 13.35 -3.28 10.89
N ASP A 62 13.81 -2.15 11.46
CA ASP A 62 14.36 -2.09 12.78
C ASP A 62 13.43 -2.73 13.81
N THR A 63 14.02 -3.34 14.84
CA THR A 63 13.25 -3.99 15.90
C THR A 63 12.25 -3.06 16.57
N ASP A 64 12.55 -1.77 16.64
CA ASP A 64 11.64 -0.77 17.18
C ASP A 64 10.44 -0.51 16.28
N HIS A 65 10.52 -0.95 15.02
CA HIS A 65 9.48 -0.76 14.02
C HIS A 65 8.89 -2.08 13.53
N PHE A 66 9.06 -3.15 14.32
CA PHE A 66 8.53 -4.46 13.93
C PHE A 66 7.03 -4.37 13.72
N VAL A 67 6.58 -4.88 12.58
CA VAL A 67 5.17 -4.88 12.18
C VAL A 67 4.70 -6.33 12.03
N PRO A 68 3.76 -6.77 12.86
CA PRO A 68 3.19 -8.12 12.68
C PRO A 68 2.43 -8.17 11.34
N HIS A 69 2.90 -9.04 10.44
CA HIS A 69 2.31 -9.14 9.10
C HIS A 69 2.39 -10.56 8.57
N ASN A 70 1.54 -10.84 7.56
CA ASN A 70 1.61 -12.11 6.82
C ASN A 70 1.10 -11.90 5.40
N LEU A 71 1.52 -12.81 4.51
CA LEU A 71 0.93 -12.90 3.18
C LEU A 71 -0.46 -13.52 3.28
N ALA A 72 -1.37 -13.14 2.37
CA ALA A 72 -2.72 -13.67 2.36
C ALA A 72 -2.70 -15.20 2.23
N GLY A 73 -3.51 -15.87 3.03
CA GLY A 73 -3.55 -17.32 3.06
C GLY A 73 -2.52 -17.96 3.98
N GLU A 74 -1.60 -17.18 4.51
CA GLU A 74 -0.62 -17.65 5.49
C GLU A 74 -0.99 -17.03 6.83
N GLY A 75 -0.55 -17.62 7.91
CA GLY A 75 -0.78 -17.09 9.24
C GLY A 75 -2.00 -17.67 9.91
N MET A 76 -2.37 -17.09 11.04
CA MET A 76 -3.43 -17.60 11.91
C MET A 76 -4.82 -17.21 11.39
N LYS A 77 -5.84 -17.90 11.88
CA LYS A 77 -7.22 -17.57 11.59
C LYS A 77 -7.48 -16.12 12.00
N GLY A 78 -8.05 -15.33 11.08
CA GLY A 78 -8.26 -13.90 11.28
C GLY A 78 -7.10 -13.03 10.81
N GLY A 79 -5.96 -13.64 10.51
CA GLY A 79 -4.80 -12.95 9.97
C GLY A 79 -4.04 -12.09 10.96
N SER A 80 -2.93 -11.54 10.53
CA SER A 80 -2.17 -10.55 11.30
C SER A 80 -2.81 -9.17 11.15
N PRO A 81 -2.47 -8.20 12.01
CA PRO A 81 -2.95 -6.83 11.86
C PRO A 81 -2.64 -6.23 10.49
N VAL A 82 -1.51 -6.62 9.90
CA VAL A 82 -1.16 -6.23 8.53
C VAL A 82 -1.17 -7.48 7.66
N GLU A 83 -1.98 -7.49 6.62
CA GLU A 83 -2.05 -8.60 5.69
C GLU A 83 -1.78 -8.11 4.28
N ILE A 84 -0.96 -8.86 3.54
CA ILE A 84 -0.53 -8.50 2.20
C ILE A 84 -1.22 -9.44 1.21
N CYS A 85 -1.96 -8.86 0.26
CA CYS A 85 -2.69 -9.65 -0.75
C CYS A 85 -2.29 -9.23 -2.17
N TRP A 86 -2.71 -10.03 -3.14
CA TRP A 86 -2.56 -9.72 -4.57
C TRP A 86 -3.75 -10.35 -5.32
N PRO A 87 -3.96 -10.03 -6.63
CA PRO A 87 -5.20 -10.44 -7.32
C PRO A 87 -5.53 -11.92 -7.25
N GLN A 88 -4.53 -12.81 -7.26
CA GLN A 88 -4.74 -14.25 -7.20
C GLN A 88 -4.91 -14.77 -5.78
N LYS A 89 -4.74 -13.90 -4.76
CA LYS A 89 -4.81 -14.30 -3.36
C LYS A 89 -5.37 -13.16 -2.52
N ARG A 90 -6.68 -13.07 -2.47
CA ARG A 90 -7.37 -12.00 -1.75
C ARG A 90 -7.51 -12.31 -0.26
N SER A 91 -7.58 -11.25 0.55
CA SER A 91 -7.83 -11.36 1.97
C SER A 91 -9.33 -11.21 2.25
N ASN A 92 -9.82 -11.94 3.23
CA ASN A 92 -11.22 -11.85 3.67
C ASN A 92 -11.40 -11.08 4.97
N GLY A 93 -10.31 -10.58 5.56
CA GLY A 93 -10.38 -9.88 6.83
C GLY A 93 -10.81 -8.44 6.69
N ASN A 94 -11.50 -7.92 7.71
CA ASN A 94 -11.82 -6.50 7.79
C ASN A 94 -10.63 -5.72 8.35
N ARG A 95 -10.27 -4.65 7.67
CA ARG A 95 -9.16 -3.78 8.06
C ARG A 95 -9.61 -2.33 8.06
N HIS A 96 -8.88 -1.48 8.77
CA HIS A 96 -9.20 -0.05 8.86
C HIS A 96 -8.69 0.72 7.65
N VAL A 97 -7.51 0.35 7.15
CA VAL A 97 -6.81 1.10 6.12
C VAL A 97 -6.42 0.18 4.97
N LEU A 98 -6.59 0.66 3.76
CA LEU A 98 -6.10 -0.01 2.56
C LEU A 98 -4.89 0.76 2.04
N ILE A 99 -3.77 0.06 1.86
CA ILE A 99 -2.61 0.62 1.15
C ILE A 99 -2.57 -0.05 -0.21
N ASN A 100 -2.79 0.74 -1.25
CA ASN A 100 -2.90 0.22 -2.62
C ASN A 100 -1.59 0.36 -3.38
N LEU A 101 -1.05 -0.77 -3.81
CA LEU A 101 0.12 -0.83 -4.68
C LEU A 101 -0.25 -1.43 -6.04
N GLN A 102 -1.52 -1.70 -6.27
CA GLN A 102 -1.98 -2.21 -7.57
C GLN A 102 -1.95 -1.11 -8.62
N GLU A 103 -1.68 -1.50 -9.86
CA GLU A 103 -1.72 -0.56 -10.99
C GLU A 103 -3.16 -0.19 -11.32
N GLN A 104 -4.09 -1.15 -11.24
CA GLN A 104 -5.50 -0.90 -11.47
C GLN A 104 -6.21 -0.41 -10.22
N PHE A 105 -7.36 0.21 -10.41
CA PHE A 105 -8.22 0.62 -9.32
C PHE A 105 -8.66 -0.60 -8.51
N PRO A 106 -8.50 -0.59 -7.17
CA PRO A 106 -8.95 -1.72 -6.35
C PRO A 106 -10.48 -1.69 -6.26
N GLU A 107 -11.12 -2.67 -6.86
CA GLU A 107 -12.59 -2.74 -6.95
C GLU A 107 -13.26 -2.87 -5.58
N PHE A 108 -12.52 -3.35 -4.59
CA PHE A 108 -13.01 -3.48 -3.20
C PHE A 108 -12.76 -2.23 -2.36
N ALA A 109 -12.33 -1.13 -2.98
CA ALA A 109 -11.97 0.10 -2.24
C ALA A 109 -13.14 0.67 -1.43
N ALA A 110 -14.37 0.49 -1.90
CA ALA A 110 -15.55 1.11 -1.29
C ALA A 110 -15.80 0.67 0.17
N VAL A 111 -15.26 -0.48 0.59
CA VAL A 111 -15.43 -0.95 1.96
C VAL A 111 -14.47 -0.29 2.95
N TYR A 112 -13.52 0.48 2.45
CA TYR A 112 -12.52 1.15 3.30
C TYR A 112 -12.84 2.63 3.43
N SER A 113 -12.59 3.18 4.63
CA SER A 113 -12.74 4.61 4.89
C SER A 113 -11.46 5.39 4.66
N ASP A 114 -10.32 4.74 4.83
CA ASP A 114 -9.00 5.35 4.69
C ASP A 114 -8.18 4.54 3.70
N ILE A 115 -7.70 5.20 2.64
CA ILE A 115 -6.89 4.57 1.61
C ILE A 115 -5.62 5.39 1.40
N VAL A 116 -4.49 4.71 1.25
CA VAL A 116 -3.22 5.31 0.87
C VAL A 116 -2.85 4.78 -0.52
N ASP A 117 -2.56 5.69 -1.43
CA ASP A 117 -2.15 5.33 -2.78
C ASP A 117 -0.90 6.14 -3.16
N PHE A 118 -0.30 5.84 -4.29
CA PHE A 118 0.99 6.42 -4.67
C PHE A 118 1.00 6.85 -6.13
N VAL A 119 1.71 7.94 -6.43
CA VAL A 119 1.98 8.37 -7.80
C VAL A 119 3.48 8.28 -8.01
N PRO A 120 3.99 7.17 -8.60
CA PRO A 120 5.41 7.04 -8.90
C PRO A 120 5.85 8.00 -10.00
N VAL A 121 7.16 8.15 -10.17
CA VAL A 121 7.74 9.05 -11.18
C VAL A 121 7.59 8.48 -12.60
N ASP A 122 7.58 7.16 -12.73
CA ASP A 122 7.45 6.49 -14.03
C ASP A 122 6.18 6.95 -14.77
N GLU A 123 6.31 7.32 -16.04
CA GLU A 123 5.19 7.88 -16.80
C GLU A 123 4.00 6.91 -16.92
N ARG A 124 4.26 5.63 -17.16
CA ARG A 124 3.21 4.62 -17.27
C ARG A 124 2.45 4.49 -15.94
N LEU A 125 3.18 4.39 -14.84
CA LEU A 125 2.58 4.26 -13.52
C LEU A 125 1.86 5.53 -13.11
N LYS A 126 2.39 6.69 -13.52
CA LYS A 126 1.76 7.97 -13.25
C LYS A 126 0.40 8.09 -13.94
N GLU A 127 0.30 7.65 -15.20
CA GLU A 127 -0.97 7.66 -15.93
C GLU A 127 -1.99 6.72 -15.27
N LEU A 128 -1.55 5.55 -14.83
CA LEU A 128 -2.43 4.61 -14.13
C LEU A 128 -2.90 5.22 -12.80
N ALA A 129 -2.04 5.95 -12.10
CA ALA A 129 -2.41 6.63 -10.87
C ALA A 129 -3.46 7.71 -11.13
N ARG A 130 -3.36 8.45 -12.23
CA ARG A 130 -4.36 9.45 -12.61
C ARG A 130 -5.73 8.81 -12.84
N THR A 131 -5.74 7.63 -13.47
CA THR A 131 -6.98 6.88 -13.69
C THR A 131 -7.60 6.47 -12.35
N ARG A 132 -6.78 5.95 -11.43
CA ARG A 132 -7.28 5.59 -10.09
C ARG A 132 -7.82 6.81 -9.36
N TYR A 133 -7.14 7.95 -9.45
CA TYR A 133 -7.58 9.19 -8.83
C TYR A 133 -9.01 9.54 -9.25
N LYS A 134 -9.27 9.51 -10.56
CA LYS A 134 -10.60 9.80 -11.10
C LYS A 134 -11.65 8.81 -10.58
N LEU A 135 -11.30 7.53 -10.54
CA LEU A 135 -12.23 6.50 -10.10
C LEU A 135 -12.55 6.62 -8.61
N TYR A 136 -11.56 6.92 -7.76
CA TYR A 136 -11.84 7.18 -6.35
C TYR A 136 -12.79 8.36 -6.19
N LYS A 137 -12.59 9.41 -6.97
CA LYS A 137 -13.46 10.58 -6.91
C LYS A 137 -14.89 10.24 -7.32
N GLU A 138 -15.05 9.44 -8.37
CA GLU A 138 -16.37 9.02 -8.84
C GLU A 138 -17.14 8.20 -7.82
N VAL A 139 -16.46 7.40 -7.01
CA VAL A 139 -17.13 6.58 -5.98
C VAL A 139 -17.27 7.32 -4.64
N GLY A 140 -16.94 8.61 -4.60
CA GLY A 140 -17.27 9.45 -3.46
C GLY A 140 -16.18 9.69 -2.42
N PHE A 141 -14.93 9.35 -2.72
CA PHE A 141 -13.83 9.62 -1.80
C PHE A 141 -13.39 11.10 -1.87
N ASN A 142 -12.97 11.62 -0.73
CA ASN A 142 -12.25 12.88 -0.67
C ASN A 142 -10.77 12.61 -0.91
N LEU A 143 -10.16 13.36 -1.82
CA LEU A 143 -8.80 13.12 -2.26
C LEU A 143 -7.85 14.21 -1.79
N LYS A 144 -6.68 13.78 -1.32
CA LYS A 144 -5.60 14.68 -0.93
C LYS A 144 -4.31 14.17 -1.53
N THR A 145 -3.48 15.07 -2.06
CA THR A 145 -2.18 14.74 -2.62
C THR A 145 -1.09 15.37 -1.76
N ILE A 146 -0.11 14.56 -1.35
CA ILE A 146 1.02 15.03 -0.55
C ILE A 146 2.29 14.77 -1.35
N PRO A 147 3.05 15.81 -1.71
CA PRO A 147 4.31 15.60 -2.42
C PRO A 147 5.38 15.04 -1.47
N VAL A 148 6.18 14.11 -1.99
CA VAL A 148 7.26 13.47 -1.25
C VAL A 148 8.52 13.52 -2.10
N THR A 149 9.61 13.98 -1.49
CA THR A 149 10.91 14.01 -2.14
C THR A 149 11.76 12.86 -1.62
N CYS A 150 12.38 12.13 -2.54
CA CYS A 150 13.29 11.04 -2.20
C CYS A 150 14.65 11.64 -1.80
N GLU A 151 15.08 11.39 -0.57
CA GLU A 151 16.38 11.84 -0.08
C GLU A 151 17.49 10.84 -0.34
#